data_8d1d195c4404023587ea313f500aa2bc
#
_entry.id   8d1d195c4404023587ea313f500aa2bc
#
_cell.length_a   1.000
_cell.length_b   1.000
_cell.length_c   1.000
_cell.angle_alpha   90.00
_cell.angle_beta   90.00
_cell.angle_gamma   90.00
#
_symmetry.space_group_name_H-M   'P 1'
#
loop_
_entity.id
_entity.type
_entity.pdbx_description
1 polymer ?
#
loop_
_entity_poly.entity_id
_entity_poly.type
_entity_poly.pdbx_seq_one_letter_code
_entity_poly.pdbx_strand_id
1 'polypeptide(L)'
;MSSAPALGVYVIRRRSGWDSPEELQAAAARSAQVGDNEMSDDIRWIRSYVVAEQDGRLGTVCIYQASSPEKIREHAARADIPADDILAAVDTVFVRPDPQPVAA
;
A
#
# COMPACT_ATOMS: atom_id res chain seq x y z
N MET A 1 -0.94 -19.82 24.43
CA MET A 1 -0.29 -19.62 23.14
C MET A 1 -0.94 -18.44 22.43
N SER A 2 -0.16 -17.42 22.18
CA SER A 2 -0.69 -16.27 21.46
C SER A 2 -0.62 -16.53 19.97
N SER A 3 -1.69 -16.25 19.27
CA SER A 3 -1.71 -16.31 17.82
C SER A 3 -1.41 -14.93 17.25
N ALA A 4 -0.85 -14.90 16.06
CA ALA A 4 -0.68 -13.65 15.34
C ALA A 4 -2.05 -13.04 15.07
N PRO A 5 -2.18 -11.70 15.02
CA PRO A 5 -3.43 -11.07 14.64
C PRO A 5 -3.88 -11.56 13.27
N ALA A 6 -5.19 -11.73 13.12
CA ALA A 6 -5.75 -12.04 11.82
C ALA A 6 -5.54 -10.82 10.91
N LEU A 7 -5.04 -11.05 9.69
CA LEU A 7 -4.79 -9.99 8.73
C LEU A 7 -5.92 -9.91 7.72
N GLY A 8 -6.56 -8.76 7.66
CA GLY A 8 -7.55 -8.46 6.64
C GLY A 8 -6.88 -7.80 5.43
N VAL A 9 -7.58 -7.81 4.30
CA VAL A 9 -7.11 -7.16 3.09
C VAL A 9 -7.71 -5.76 3.02
N TYR A 10 -6.89 -4.79 2.68
CA TYR A 10 -7.32 -3.39 2.58
C TYR A 10 -6.87 -2.78 1.27
N VAL A 11 -7.72 -1.93 0.73
CA VAL A 11 -7.41 -1.10 -0.44
C VAL A 11 -7.14 0.31 0.06
N ILE A 12 -5.99 0.86 -0.28
CA ILE A 12 -5.56 2.17 0.21
C ILE A 12 -5.35 3.08 -1.00
N ARG A 13 -6.08 4.19 -1.03
CA ARG A 13 -5.85 5.23 -2.04
C ARG A 13 -4.90 6.28 -1.48
N ARG A 14 -3.90 6.64 -2.28
CA ARG A 14 -2.97 7.74 -1.99
C ARG A 14 -3.00 8.64 -3.21
N ARG A 15 -3.69 9.78 -3.09
CA ARG A 15 -3.98 10.65 -4.23
C ARG A 15 -2.92 11.71 -4.39
N SER A 16 -2.40 11.84 -5.62
CA SER A 16 -1.48 12.94 -5.98
C SER A 16 -0.35 13.14 -4.97
N GLY A 17 0.19 12.03 -4.49
CA GLY A 17 1.18 12.06 -3.42
C GLY A 17 2.58 12.43 -3.88
N TRP A 18 2.86 12.31 -5.17
CA TRP A 18 4.24 12.44 -5.67
C TRP A 18 4.26 13.19 -6.99
N ASP A 19 5.28 14.04 -7.14
CA ASP A 19 5.45 14.83 -8.37
C ASP A 19 6.23 14.09 -9.45
N SER A 20 6.98 13.05 -9.06
CA SER A 20 7.87 12.35 -9.99
C SER A 20 7.99 10.87 -9.62
N PRO A 21 8.40 10.02 -10.59
CA PRO A 21 8.70 8.62 -10.28
C PRO A 21 9.80 8.45 -9.23
N GLU A 22 10.77 9.35 -9.18
CA GLU A 22 11.86 9.28 -8.20
C GLU A 22 11.36 9.50 -6.79
N GLU A 23 10.46 10.47 -6.60
CA GLU A 23 9.83 10.69 -5.29
C GLU A 23 9.01 9.47 -4.88
N LEU A 24 8.27 8.88 -5.82
CA LEU A 24 7.48 7.69 -5.55
C LEU A 24 8.38 6.52 -5.15
N GLN A 25 9.49 6.31 -5.83
CA GLN A 25 10.42 5.23 -5.50
C GLN A 25 11.01 5.40 -4.11
N ALA A 26 11.36 6.63 -3.73
CA ALA A 26 11.86 6.90 -2.38
C ALA A 26 10.80 6.58 -1.33
N ALA A 27 9.55 6.96 -1.59
CA ALA A 27 8.44 6.66 -0.70
C ALA A 27 8.19 5.16 -0.61
N ALA A 28 8.27 4.44 -1.74
CA ALA A 28 8.11 2.99 -1.75
C ALA A 28 9.19 2.29 -0.92
N ALA A 29 10.42 2.77 -1.00
CA ALA A 29 11.51 2.20 -0.20
C ALA A 29 11.27 2.40 1.30
N ARG A 30 10.81 3.60 1.70
CA ARG A 30 10.45 3.85 3.11
C ARG A 30 9.29 2.96 3.56
N SER A 31 8.28 2.84 2.70
CA SER A 31 7.11 2.02 2.98
C SER A 31 7.49 0.55 3.20
N ALA A 32 8.33 0.01 2.34
CA ALA A 32 8.80 -1.37 2.46
C ALA A 32 9.62 -1.56 3.73
N GLN A 33 10.50 -0.62 4.05
CA GLN A 33 11.35 -0.70 5.24
C GLN A 33 10.52 -0.70 6.51
N VAL A 34 9.52 0.20 6.61
CA VAL A 34 8.65 0.25 7.79
C VAL A 34 7.82 -1.03 7.90
N GLY A 35 7.22 -1.46 6.80
CA GLY A 35 6.37 -2.66 6.81
C GLY A 35 7.15 -3.91 7.15
N ASP A 36 8.30 -4.11 6.52
CA ASP A 36 9.06 -5.35 6.68
C ASP A 36 9.88 -5.41 7.97
N ASN A 37 10.40 -4.27 8.43
CA ASN A 37 11.34 -4.26 9.56
C ASN A 37 10.73 -3.76 10.86
N GLU A 38 9.68 -2.92 10.82
CA GLU A 38 9.10 -2.34 12.03
C GLU A 38 7.70 -2.86 12.33
N MET A 39 6.94 -3.28 11.32
CA MET A 39 5.53 -3.63 11.49
C MET A 39 5.18 -4.96 10.81
N SER A 40 6.12 -5.88 10.70
CA SER A 40 5.93 -7.13 9.94
C SER A 40 4.82 -8.02 10.50
N ASP A 41 4.47 -7.89 11.77
CA ASP A 41 3.36 -8.66 12.36
C ASP A 41 1.98 -8.09 12.00
N ASP A 42 1.94 -6.82 11.63
CA ASP A 42 0.68 -6.10 11.43
C ASP A 42 0.44 -5.63 10.00
N ILE A 43 1.49 -5.54 9.19
CA ILE A 43 1.41 -4.98 7.84
C ILE A 43 2.15 -5.87 6.86
N ARG A 44 1.49 -6.17 5.74
CA ARG A 44 2.12 -6.86 4.60
C ARG A 44 1.71 -6.16 3.32
N TRP A 45 2.69 -5.62 2.61
CA TRP A 45 2.43 -4.97 1.34
C TRP A 45 2.33 -6.03 0.25
N ILE A 46 1.18 -6.10 -0.42
CA ILE A 46 0.93 -7.12 -1.43
C ILE A 46 1.27 -6.59 -2.82
N ARG A 47 0.69 -5.44 -3.20
CA ARG A 47 0.97 -4.82 -4.51
C ARG A 47 0.45 -3.39 -4.52
N SER A 48 0.91 -2.64 -5.49
CA SER A 48 0.39 -1.29 -5.72
C SER A 48 0.31 -1.03 -7.21
N TYR A 49 -0.70 -0.28 -7.60
CA TYR A 49 -0.80 0.27 -8.94
C TYR A 49 -0.49 1.75 -8.86
N VAL A 50 0.44 2.21 -9.71
CA VAL A 50 0.77 3.62 -9.82
C VAL A 50 -0.15 4.21 -10.89
N VAL A 51 -0.83 5.29 -10.55
CA VAL A 51 -1.82 5.89 -11.44
C VAL A 51 -1.43 7.34 -11.72
N ALA A 52 -1.73 7.79 -12.94
CA ALA A 52 -1.58 9.19 -13.32
C ALA A 52 -2.85 9.92 -12.89
N GLU A 53 -2.70 10.89 -12.00
CA GLU A 53 -3.84 11.66 -11.52
C GLU A 53 -4.15 12.82 -12.47
N GLN A 54 -5.35 13.40 -12.33
CA GLN A 54 -5.79 14.46 -13.23
C GLN A 54 -4.95 15.72 -13.12
N ASP A 55 -4.34 15.95 -11.96
CA ASP A 55 -3.48 17.12 -11.74
C ASP A 55 -2.06 16.95 -12.28
N GLY A 56 -1.76 15.83 -12.95
CA GLY A 56 -0.45 15.54 -13.50
C GLY A 56 0.51 14.88 -12.52
N ARG A 57 0.11 14.71 -11.27
CA ARG A 57 0.92 14.04 -10.26
C ARG A 57 0.65 12.53 -10.27
N LEU A 58 1.44 11.80 -9.49
CA LEU A 58 1.27 10.36 -9.35
C LEU A 58 0.55 10.03 -8.03
N GLY A 59 -0.34 9.06 -8.11
CA GLY A 59 -0.96 8.48 -6.94
C GLY A 59 -0.84 6.97 -7.00
N THR A 60 -1.37 6.28 -5.99
CA THR A 60 -1.35 4.82 -5.97
C THR A 60 -2.67 4.25 -5.49
N VAL A 61 -2.93 3.04 -5.95
CA VAL A 61 -3.92 2.15 -5.35
C VAL A 61 -3.13 0.97 -4.79
N CYS A 62 -3.09 0.87 -3.48
CA CYS A 62 -2.26 -0.12 -2.79
C CYS A 62 -3.13 -1.22 -2.18
N ILE A 63 -2.67 -2.46 -2.26
CA ILE A 63 -3.30 -3.60 -1.63
C ILE A 63 -2.38 -4.08 -0.53
N TYR A 64 -2.89 -4.08 0.70
CA TYR A 64 -2.16 -4.50 1.88
C TYR A 64 -2.96 -5.51 2.66
N GLN A 65 -2.25 -6.38 3.40
CA GLN A 65 -2.85 -7.06 4.53
C GLN A 65 -2.45 -6.30 5.80
N ALA A 66 -3.40 -6.15 6.70
CA ALA A 66 -3.15 -5.46 7.96
C ALA A 66 -4.03 -6.02 9.06
N SER A 67 -3.57 -5.89 10.30
CA SER A 67 -4.35 -6.33 11.47
C SER A 67 -5.49 -5.37 11.78
N SER A 68 -5.39 -4.12 11.37
CA SER A 68 -6.45 -3.11 11.56
C SER A 68 -6.20 -1.89 10.68
N PRO A 69 -7.24 -1.06 10.42
CA PRO A 69 -7.03 0.22 9.72
C PRO A 69 -6.08 1.16 10.47
N GLU A 70 -6.09 1.11 11.80
CA GLU A 70 -5.20 1.93 12.63
C GLU A 70 -3.75 1.61 12.36
N LYS A 71 -3.43 0.34 12.13
CA LYS A 71 -2.05 -0.06 11.79
C LYS A 71 -1.65 0.45 10.41
N ILE A 72 -2.58 0.55 9.47
CA ILE A 72 -2.31 1.16 8.17
C ILE A 72 -1.99 2.65 8.34
N ARG A 73 -2.74 3.35 9.20
CA ARG A 73 -2.47 4.76 9.47
C ARG A 73 -1.13 4.95 10.15
N GLU A 74 -0.79 4.09 11.10
CA GLU A 74 0.51 4.11 11.76
C GLU A 74 1.64 3.89 10.75
N HIS A 75 1.49 2.90 9.88
CA HIS A 75 2.47 2.62 8.82
C HIS A 75 2.66 3.84 7.92
N ALA A 76 1.57 4.45 7.48
CA ALA A 76 1.62 5.62 6.62
C ALA A 76 2.35 6.79 7.30
N ALA A 77 2.08 7.00 8.59
CA ALA A 77 2.73 8.06 9.35
C ALA A 77 4.24 7.79 9.48
N ARG A 78 4.62 6.56 9.79
CA ARG A 78 6.04 6.20 9.92
C ARG A 78 6.79 6.30 8.59
N ALA A 79 6.14 5.92 7.50
CA ALA A 79 6.75 5.96 6.17
C ALA A 79 6.64 7.34 5.51
N ASP A 80 5.94 8.26 6.13
CA ASP A 80 5.71 9.63 5.61
C ASP A 80 5.06 9.58 4.23
N ILE A 81 3.94 8.86 4.14
CA ILE A 81 3.14 8.76 2.91
C ILE A 81 1.68 9.03 3.22
N PRO A 82 0.90 9.53 2.24
CA PRO A 82 -0.52 9.76 2.47
C PRO A 82 -1.30 8.46 2.56
N ALA A 83 -2.46 8.51 3.18
CA ALA A 83 -3.44 7.42 3.19
C ALA A 83 -4.82 8.07 3.14
N ASP A 84 -5.26 8.43 1.93
CA ASP A 84 -6.48 9.21 1.76
C ASP A 84 -7.72 8.39 2.05
N ASP A 85 -7.79 7.17 1.51
CA ASP A 85 -8.88 6.25 1.77
C ASP A 85 -8.32 4.91 2.19
N ILE A 86 -8.93 4.29 3.18
CA ILE A 86 -8.59 2.95 3.65
C ILE A 86 -9.90 2.15 3.65
N LEU A 87 -10.00 1.18 2.75
CA LEU A 87 -11.22 0.40 2.56
C LEU A 87 -10.94 -1.06 2.85
N ALA A 88 -11.74 -1.67 3.73
CA ALA A 88 -11.64 -3.10 3.98
C ALA A 88 -12.22 -3.86 2.78
N ALA A 89 -11.44 -4.78 2.24
CA ALA A 89 -11.93 -5.69 1.20
C ALA A 89 -12.66 -6.84 1.89
N VAL A 90 -13.91 -7.05 1.53
CA VAL A 90 -14.73 -8.11 2.15
C VAL A 90 -14.65 -9.41 1.36
N ASP A 91 -14.21 -9.36 0.12
CA ASP A 91 -14.07 -10.54 -0.73
C ASP A 91 -13.13 -10.22 -1.88
N THR A 92 -12.62 -11.24 -2.53
CA THR A 92 -11.76 -11.11 -3.71
C THR A 92 -12.31 -11.97 -4.82
N VAL A 93 -12.53 -11.36 -5.98
CA VAL A 93 -12.85 -12.09 -7.20
C VAL A 93 -11.55 -12.21 -8.01
N PHE A 94 -10.98 -13.39 -8.02
CA PHE A 94 -9.73 -13.64 -8.72
C PHE A 94 -10.04 -14.28 -10.08
N VAL A 95 -9.60 -13.64 -11.14
CA VAL A 95 -9.80 -14.16 -12.51
C VAL A 95 -8.49 -14.64 -13.10
N ARG A 96 -7.45 -13.83 -13.01
CA ARG A 96 -6.10 -14.18 -13.48
C ARG A 96 -5.08 -13.28 -12.80
N PRO A 97 -3.80 -13.69 -12.76
CA PRO A 97 -2.77 -12.82 -12.18
C PRO A 97 -2.60 -11.54 -12.98
N ASP A 98 -2.01 -10.53 -12.33
CA ASP A 98 -1.68 -9.27 -13.00
C ASP A 98 -0.79 -9.55 -14.21
N PRO A 99 -0.93 -8.76 -15.29
CA PRO A 99 -0.02 -8.88 -16.42
C PRO A 99 1.41 -8.58 -15.97
N GLN A 100 2.36 -9.24 -16.60
CA GLN A 100 3.76 -8.91 -16.38
C GLN A 100 4.03 -7.51 -16.91
N PRO A 101 4.88 -6.71 -16.23
CA PRO A 101 5.26 -5.42 -16.76
C PRO A 101 5.89 -5.57 -18.14
N VAL A 102 5.51 -4.66 -19.05
CA VAL A 102 6.07 -4.67 -20.40
C VAL A 102 7.49 -4.13 -20.31
N ALA A 103 8.46 -4.87 -20.84
CA ALA A 103 9.83 -4.37 -20.92
C ALA A 103 9.87 -3.22 -21.93
N ALA A 104 10.45 -2.11 -21.50
CA ALA A 104 10.57 -0.92 -22.35
C ALA A 104 11.67 -1.11 -23.39
#